data_06b8a60f37b1f7b31f98ced4e157d0ed
#
_entry.id   06b8a60f37b1f7b31f98ced4e157d0ed
#
_cell.length_a   1.000
_cell.length_b   1.000
_cell.length_c   1.000
_cell.angle_alpha   90.00
_cell.angle_beta   90.00
_cell.angle_gamma   90.00
#
_symmetry.space_group_name_H-M   'P 1'
#
loop_
_entity.id
_entity.type
_entity.pdbx_description
1 polymer ?
#
loop_
_entity_poly.entity_id
_entity_poly.type
_entity_poly.pdbx_seq_one_letter_code
_entity_poly.pdbx_strand_id
1 'polypeptide(L)'
;IDWIGKPKLPLNLKNPHTDPEGQAVLDEEVANMQEKGVIRQVNGNPDGAVSPFWARPKAKPGQWRPILSMKKINKFIRYVKFKMTTVKKMRAWLRPDFYMTSLDLSDAYFSIPLHGTVYKFVRFVWRDLTYEYMTNMFGLGPSARLFTKVLAPVVRFLRKALKALMVGY
;
A
#
# COMPACT_ATOMS: atom_id res chain seq x y z
N ILE A 1 12.31 -0.49 7.07
CA ILE A 1 11.61 0.67 7.67
C ILE A 1 12.58 1.33 8.64
N ASP A 2 12.72 2.64 8.53
CA ASP A 2 13.55 3.46 9.41
C ASP A 2 12.69 3.98 10.58
N TRP A 3 12.89 3.41 11.76
CA TRP A 3 12.12 3.72 12.96
C TRP A 3 12.75 4.88 13.75
N ILE A 4 11.95 5.88 14.13
CA ILE A 4 12.34 6.94 15.07
C ILE A 4 12.00 6.61 16.52
N GLY A 5 11.32 5.50 16.73
CA GLY A 5 10.89 4.92 17.98
C GLY A 5 10.11 3.65 17.68
N LYS A 6 9.72 2.91 18.72
CA LYS A 6 8.85 1.74 18.56
C LYS A 6 7.52 1.99 19.26
N PRO A 7 6.38 1.64 18.66
CA PRO A 7 5.11 1.70 19.36
C PRO A 7 5.15 0.77 20.57
N LYS A 8 4.52 1.19 21.67
CA LYS A 8 4.26 0.27 22.78
C LYS A 8 3.31 -0.81 22.32
N LEU A 9 3.65 -2.05 22.51
CA LEU A 9 2.85 -3.22 22.15
C LEU A 9 2.26 -3.87 23.41
N PRO A 10 1.12 -4.53 23.34
CA PRO A 10 0.25 -4.60 22.15
C PRO A 10 -0.46 -3.26 21.88
N LEU A 11 -0.64 -2.95 20.61
CA LEU A 11 -1.48 -1.83 20.16
C LEU A 11 -2.67 -2.42 19.39
N ASN A 12 -3.87 -2.32 19.99
CA ASN A 12 -5.08 -2.87 19.38
C ASN A 12 -6.09 -1.75 19.14
N LEU A 13 -6.31 -1.42 17.88
CA LEU A 13 -7.24 -0.38 17.45
C LEU A 13 -8.46 -1.04 16.79
N LYS A 14 -9.65 -0.64 17.26
CA LYS A 14 -10.93 -1.19 16.75
C LYS A 14 -11.21 -0.72 15.32
N ASN A 15 -11.85 -1.59 14.57
CA ASN A 15 -12.38 -1.26 13.24
C ASN A 15 -13.57 -0.28 13.38
N PRO A 16 -13.67 0.73 12.50
CA PRO A 16 -14.90 1.48 12.33
C PRO A 16 -16.03 0.59 11.82
N HIS A 17 -17.27 1.04 12.01
CA HIS A 17 -18.43 0.39 11.41
C HIS A 17 -18.29 0.33 9.89
N THR A 18 -18.71 -0.78 9.32
CA THR A 18 -18.77 -1.01 7.87
C THR A 18 -20.12 -1.63 7.54
N ASP A 19 -20.81 -1.07 6.57
CA ASP A 19 -22.10 -1.56 6.11
C ASP A 19 -22.00 -2.98 5.52
N PRO A 20 -23.09 -3.77 5.47
CA PRO A 20 -23.06 -5.15 4.98
C PRO A 20 -22.45 -5.30 3.56
N GLU A 21 -22.76 -4.38 2.64
CA GLU A 21 -22.16 -4.36 1.30
C GLU A 21 -20.65 -4.16 1.34
N GLY A 22 -20.19 -3.23 2.16
CA GLY A 22 -18.77 -3.00 2.39
C GLY A 22 -18.08 -4.18 3.06
N GLN A 23 -18.78 -4.92 3.94
CA GLN A 23 -18.27 -6.13 4.56
C GLN A 23 -18.04 -7.24 3.54
N ALA A 24 -18.97 -7.44 2.61
CA ALA A 24 -18.80 -8.43 1.52
C ALA A 24 -17.56 -8.10 0.67
N VAL A 25 -17.34 -6.84 0.34
CA VAL A 25 -16.13 -6.41 -0.39
C VAL A 25 -14.85 -6.68 0.41
N LEU A 26 -14.89 -6.51 1.74
CA LEU A 26 -13.73 -6.85 2.58
C LEU A 26 -13.49 -8.34 2.69
N ASP A 27 -14.53 -9.17 2.69
CA ASP A 27 -14.41 -10.63 2.66
C ASP A 27 -13.68 -11.09 1.37
N GLU A 28 -14.10 -10.56 0.21
CA GLU A 28 -13.44 -10.82 -1.08
C GLU A 28 -11.98 -10.32 -1.12
N GLU A 29 -11.75 -9.11 -0.61
CA GLU A 29 -10.40 -8.53 -0.59
C GLU A 29 -9.44 -9.35 0.30
N VAL A 30 -9.88 -9.76 1.49
CA VAL A 30 -9.07 -10.60 2.38
C VAL A 30 -8.76 -11.94 1.73
N ALA A 31 -9.75 -12.60 1.10
CA ALA A 31 -9.55 -13.86 0.39
C ALA A 31 -8.53 -13.71 -0.76
N ASN A 32 -8.68 -12.68 -1.58
CA ASN A 32 -7.76 -12.36 -2.68
C ASN A 32 -6.33 -12.07 -2.18
N MET A 33 -6.19 -11.30 -1.10
CA MET A 33 -4.88 -11.02 -0.51
C MET A 33 -4.22 -12.27 0.08
N GLN A 34 -5.00 -13.21 0.64
CA GLN A 34 -4.49 -14.50 1.13
C GLN A 34 -4.03 -15.38 -0.04
N GLU A 35 -4.84 -15.51 -1.09
CA GLU A 35 -4.50 -16.29 -2.29
C GLU A 35 -3.22 -15.78 -2.94
N LYS A 36 -3.04 -14.47 -3.02
CA LYS A 36 -1.82 -13.83 -3.54
C LYS A 36 -0.62 -13.90 -2.60
N GLY A 37 -0.76 -14.43 -1.39
CA GLY A 37 0.31 -14.44 -0.39
C GLY A 37 0.71 -13.06 0.12
N VAL A 38 -0.15 -12.05 -0.04
CA VAL A 38 0.05 -10.67 0.43
C VAL A 38 -0.07 -10.57 1.93
N ILE A 39 -0.99 -11.35 2.49
CA ILE A 39 -1.25 -11.45 3.93
C ILE A 39 -1.21 -12.90 4.36
N ARG A 40 -0.98 -13.11 5.66
CA ARG A 40 -1.19 -14.43 6.29
C ARG A 40 -1.95 -14.27 7.59
N GLN A 41 -2.69 -15.30 7.97
CA GLN A 41 -3.34 -15.39 9.27
C GLN A 41 -2.29 -15.63 10.36
N VAL A 42 -2.50 -14.98 11.51
CA VAL A 42 -1.67 -15.17 12.70
C VAL A 42 -2.49 -15.87 13.78
N ASN A 43 -2.02 -17.00 14.25
CA ASN A 43 -2.67 -17.76 15.33
C ASN A 43 -2.22 -17.23 16.71
N GLY A 44 -3.13 -17.23 17.67
CA GLY A 44 -2.89 -16.81 19.05
C GLY A 44 -3.09 -15.31 19.30
N ASN A 45 -2.80 -14.87 20.54
CA ASN A 45 -2.88 -13.46 20.91
C ASN A 45 -1.60 -12.74 20.45
N PRO A 46 -1.66 -11.99 19.36
CA PRO A 46 -0.46 -11.48 18.73
C PRO A 46 0.10 -10.29 19.54
N ASP A 47 1.32 -10.43 20.05
CA ASP A 47 2.12 -9.29 20.51
C ASP A 47 2.48 -8.43 19.31
N GLY A 48 1.58 -7.54 18.91
CA GLY A 48 1.73 -6.73 17.72
C GLY A 48 0.86 -5.48 17.71
N ALA A 49 0.91 -4.76 16.61
CA ALA A 49 0.10 -3.57 16.39
C ALA A 49 -1.00 -3.87 15.37
N VAL A 50 -2.23 -3.89 15.86
CA VAL A 50 -3.45 -4.06 15.05
C VAL A 50 -3.96 -2.68 14.65
N SER A 51 -4.03 -2.44 13.36
CA SER A 51 -4.52 -1.20 12.75
C SER A 51 -5.97 -1.36 12.25
N PRO A 52 -6.78 -0.29 12.26
CA PRO A 52 -8.16 -0.36 11.80
C PRO A 52 -8.26 -0.70 10.32
N PHE A 53 -9.17 -1.62 10.00
CA PHE A 53 -9.48 -2.08 8.65
C PHE A 53 -10.98 -2.00 8.40
N TRP A 54 -11.39 -1.27 7.38
CA TRP A 54 -12.82 -1.06 7.04
C TRP A 54 -12.97 -0.74 5.56
N ALA A 55 -14.22 -0.68 5.06
CA ALA A 55 -14.53 -0.21 3.72
C ALA A 55 -15.22 1.16 3.73
N ARG A 56 -15.03 1.91 2.67
CA ARG A 56 -15.77 3.14 2.39
C ARG A 56 -16.35 3.14 0.99
N PRO A 57 -17.58 3.66 0.79
CA PRO A 57 -18.13 3.82 -0.55
C PRO A 57 -17.26 4.76 -1.38
N LYS A 58 -17.15 4.47 -2.67
CA LYS A 58 -16.58 5.36 -3.67
C LYS A 58 -17.65 6.34 -4.18
N ALA A 59 -17.24 7.36 -4.94
CA ALA A 59 -18.17 8.29 -5.57
C ALA A 59 -19.16 7.60 -6.55
N LYS A 60 -18.74 6.50 -7.17
CA LYS A 60 -19.60 5.68 -8.04
C LYS A 60 -20.44 4.73 -7.18
N PRO A 61 -21.77 4.74 -7.28
CA PRO A 61 -22.64 3.86 -6.50
C PRO A 61 -22.27 2.38 -6.63
N GLY A 62 -22.45 1.61 -5.57
CA GLY A 62 -22.13 0.17 -5.54
C GLY A 62 -20.65 -0.18 -5.52
N GLN A 63 -19.77 0.81 -5.52
CA GLN A 63 -18.32 0.57 -5.40
C GLN A 63 -17.78 0.95 -4.04
N TRP A 64 -16.98 0.07 -3.45
CA TRP A 64 -16.35 0.24 -2.15
C TRP A 64 -14.83 0.29 -2.27
N ARG A 65 -14.18 0.85 -1.28
CA ARG A 65 -12.73 0.90 -1.17
C ARG A 65 -12.30 0.36 0.18
N PRO A 66 -11.54 -0.74 0.23
CA PRO A 66 -10.87 -1.18 1.46
C PRO A 66 -9.90 -0.11 1.97
N ILE A 67 -9.88 0.10 3.27
CA ILE A 67 -9.01 1.08 3.92
C ILE A 67 -8.32 0.42 5.12
N LEU A 68 -7.01 0.48 5.16
CA LEU A 68 -6.20 0.16 6.31
C LEU A 68 -5.54 1.44 6.85
N SER A 69 -5.78 1.77 8.11
CA SER A 69 -5.25 3.01 8.70
C SER A 69 -3.95 2.79 9.44
N MET A 70 -2.84 3.09 8.80
CA MET A 70 -1.51 3.04 9.41
C MET A 70 -1.12 4.31 10.18
N LYS A 71 -2.06 5.22 10.47
CA LYS A 71 -1.77 6.54 11.09
C LYS A 71 -0.98 6.45 12.39
N LYS A 72 -1.30 5.48 13.26
CA LYS A 72 -0.61 5.31 14.54
C LYS A 72 0.81 4.79 14.34
N ILE A 73 0.98 3.80 13.46
CA ILE A 73 2.30 3.21 13.15
C ILE A 73 3.20 4.21 12.44
N ASN A 74 2.65 4.97 11.49
CA ASN A 74 3.41 5.97 10.75
C ASN A 74 4.05 7.05 11.65
N LYS A 75 3.52 7.31 12.85
CA LYS A 75 4.13 8.25 13.81
C LYS A 75 5.49 7.78 14.33
N PHE A 76 5.78 6.50 14.25
CA PHE A 76 7.04 5.91 14.69
C PHE A 76 8.03 5.66 13.55
N ILE A 77 7.65 6.00 12.31
CA ILE A 77 8.47 5.83 11.12
C ILE A 77 9.07 7.18 10.72
N ARG A 78 10.37 7.19 10.44
CA ARG A 78 11.03 8.40 9.95
C ARG A 78 10.44 8.83 8.61
N TYR A 79 9.90 10.02 8.56
CA TYR A 79 9.47 10.61 7.30
C TYR A 79 10.69 11.04 6.48
N VAL A 80 10.83 10.46 5.31
CA VAL A 80 11.87 10.84 4.35
C VAL A 80 11.21 11.53 3.16
N LYS A 81 11.47 12.82 3.03
CA LYS A 81 10.98 13.60 1.88
C LYS A 81 11.52 13.03 0.57
N PHE A 82 10.68 12.78 -0.39
CA PHE A 82 11.06 12.39 -1.74
C PHE A 82 10.20 13.12 -2.76
N LYS A 83 10.69 13.23 -3.98
CA LYS A 83 9.99 13.92 -5.07
C LYS A 83 9.57 12.90 -6.11
N MET A 84 8.30 12.87 -6.42
CA MET A 84 7.77 12.20 -7.61
C MET A 84 7.73 13.16 -8.79
N THR A 85 7.68 12.63 -9.99
CA THR A 85 7.48 13.48 -11.17
C THR A 85 6.08 14.08 -11.15
N THR A 86 5.99 15.37 -11.31
CA THR A 86 4.71 16.08 -11.28
C THR A 86 4.18 16.29 -12.69
N VAL A 87 2.87 16.45 -12.82
CA VAL A 87 2.20 16.81 -14.10
C VAL A 87 2.83 18.06 -14.74
N LYS A 88 3.21 19.06 -13.93
CA LYS A 88 3.91 20.26 -14.43
C LYS A 88 5.22 19.91 -15.15
N LYS A 89 6.00 18.96 -14.62
CA LYS A 89 7.23 18.51 -15.28
C LYS A 89 6.93 17.71 -16.55
N MET A 90 5.89 16.88 -16.54
CA MET A 90 5.48 16.14 -17.73
C MET A 90 5.08 17.09 -18.87
N ARG A 91 4.27 18.09 -18.57
CA ARG A 91 3.85 19.09 -19.55
C ARG A 91 5.00 19.80 -20.24
N ALA A 92 6.08 20.06 -19.50
CA ALA A 92 7.28 20.69 -20.06
C ALA A 92 8.03 19.81 -21.08
N TRP A 93 7.76 18.51 -21.12
CA TRP A 93 8.38 17.56 -22.06
C TRP A 93 7.49 17.24 -23.26
N LEU A 94 6.19 17.55 -23.18
CA LEU A 94 5.26 17.27 -24.26
C LEU A 94 5.46 18.28 -25.40
N ARG A 95 5.41 17.76 -26.61
CA ARG A 95 5.41 18.54 -27.85
C ARG A 95 4.21 18.17 -28.69
N PRO A 96 3.77 19.04 -29.60
CA PRO A 96 2.81 18.66 -30.64
C PRO A 96 3.28 17.37 -31.34
N ASP A 97 2.37 16.56 -31.77
CA ASP A 97 2.60 15.30 -32.53
C ASP A 97 3.29 14.16 -31.76
N PHE A 98 3.39 14.26 -30.43
CA PHE A 98 3.86 13.13 -29.61
C PHE A 98 2.75 12.11 -29.39
N TYR A 99 3.06 10.84 -29.65
CA TYR A 99 2.23 9.71 -29.18
C TYR A 99 2.46 9.49 -27.69
N MET A 100 1.38 9.21 -26.95
CA MET A 100 1.43 8.94 -25.53
C MET A 100 0.75 7.60 -25.21
N THR A 101 1.36 6.84 -24.32
CA THR A 101 0.81 5.60 -23.77
C THR A 101 0.84 5.66 -22.25
N SER A 102 -0.22 5.20 -21.63
CA SER A 102 -0.28 5.00 -20.17
C SER A 102 -0.22 3.51 -19.86
N LEU A 103 0.62 3.17 -18.88
CA LEU A 103 0.70 1.82 -18.32
C LEU A 103 0.37 1.91 -16.84
N ASP A 104 -0.58 1.10 -16.39
CA ASP A 104 -0.92 0.95 -14.98
C ASP A 104 -0.43 -0.41 -14.47
N LEU A 105 0.08 -0.43 -13.24
CA LEU A 105 0.59 -1.64 -12.60
C LEU A 105 -0.43 -2.10 -11.55
N SER A 106 -1.06 -3.23 -11.81
CA SER A 106 -1.95 -3.86 -10.85
C SER A 106 -1.15 -4.31 -9.61
N ASP A 107 -1.71 -4.06 -8.44
CA ASP A 107 -1.17 -4.51 -7.15
C ASP A 107 0.30 -4.09 -6.91
N ALA A 108 0.69 -2.96 -7.45
CA ALA A 108 2.07 -2.49 -7.53
C ALA A 108 2.85 -2.58 -6.21
N TYR A 109 2.23 -2.22 -5.09
CA TYR A 109 2.88 -2.29 -3.78
C TYR A 109 3.05 -3.73 -3.29
N PHE A 110 2.13 -4.62 -3.61
CA PHE A 110 2.17 -6.01 -3.17
C PHE A 110 3.33 -6.80 -3.80
N SER A 111 3.92 -6.33 -4.88
CA SER A 111 5.11 -6.94 -5.48
C SER A 111 6.38 -6.80 -4.63
N ILE A 112 6.38 -6.01 -3.57
CA ILE A 112 7.55 -5.75 -2.75
C ILE A 112 7.39 -6.43 -1.38
N PRO A 113 8.18 -7.46 -1.06
CA PRO A 113 8.12 -8.13 0.22
C PRO A 113 8.60 -7.22 1.36
N LEU A 114 7.99 -7.33 2.52
CA LEU A 114 8.47 -6.73 3.76
C LEU A 114 9.41 -7.71 4.48
N HIS A 115 10.32 -7.18 5.26
CA HIS A 115 11.15 -7.99 6.13
C HIS A 115 10.35 -8.47 7.35
N GLY A 116 10.54 -9.71 7.79
CA GLY A 116 9.75 -10.34 8.86
C GLY A 116 9.69 -9.57 10.18
N THR A 117 10.71 -8.77 10.49
CA THR A 117 10.72 -7.90 11.69
C THR A 117 9.64 -6.82 11.68
N VAL A 118 9.03 -6.56 10.51
CA VAL A 118 7.99 -5.54 10.32
C VAL A 118 6.59 -6.12 10.49
N TYR A 119 6.39 -7.41 10.25
CA TYR A 119 5.07 -8.04 10.17
C TYR A 119 4.18 -7.74 11.39
N LYS A 120 4.71 -7.83 12.59
CA LYS A 120 3.97 -7.55 13.82
C LYS A 120 3.47 -6.11 13.97
N PHE A 121 3.93 -5.17 13.14
CA PHE A 121 3.49 -3.77 13.14
C PHE A 121 2.46 -3.46 12.05
N VAL A 122 2.16 -4.41 11.18
CA VAL A 122 1.31 -4.23 10.00
C VAL A 122 0.16 -5.25 9.99
N ARG A 123 -0.51 -5.35 11.14
CA ARG A 123 -1.62 -6.28 11.37
C ARG A 123 -2.97 -5.58 11.32
N PHE A 124 -4.00 -6.36 11.00
CA PHE A 124 -5.40 -5.97 11.12
C PHE A 124 -6.24 -7.16 11.55
N VAL A 125 -7.45 -6.89 12.04
CA VAL A 125 -8.42 -7.92 12.39
C VAL A 125 -9.59 -7.85 11.43
N TRP A 126 -10.01 -9.00 10.91
CA TRP A 126 -11.22 -9.15 10.12
C TRP A 126 -11.91 -10.48 10.47
N ARG A 127 -13.23 -10.44 10.73
CA ARG A 127 -14.02 -11.62 11.16
C ARG A 127 -13.35 -12.37 12.34
N ASP A 128 -12.92 -11.62 13.36
CA ASP A 128 -12.22 -12.13 14.56
C ASP A 128 -10.87 -12.84 14.29
N LEU A 129 -10.44 -12.86 13.06
CA LEU A 129 -9.13 -13.39 12.66
C LEU A 129 -8.12 -12.25 12.51
N THR A 130 -6.91 -12.51 13.02
CA THR A 130 -5.80 -11.55 12.86
C THR A 130 -4.97 -11.91 11.64
N TYR A 131 -4.69 -10.91 10.83
CA TYR A 131 -3.83 -11.01 9.65
C TYR A 131 -2.64 -10.07 9.75
N GLU A 132 -1.53 -10.46 9.14
CA GLU A 132 -0.37 -9.59 8.98
C GLU A 132 0.07 -9.52 7.52
N TYR A 133 0.46 -8.31 7.10
CA TYR A 133 0.99 -8.12 5.75
C TYR A 133 2.41 -8.64 5.64
N MET A 134 2.66 -9.41 4.57
CA MET A 134 3.98 -9.91 4.20
C MET A 134 4.64 -9.05 3.13
N THR A 135 3.86 -8.20 2.48
CA THR A 135 4.29 -7.32 1.40
C THR A 135 4.05 -5.85 1.74
N ASN A 136 4.66 -4.97 0.97
CA ASN A 136 4.40 -3.54 1.05
C ASN A 136 2.92 -3.25 0.78
N MET A 137 2.39 -2.17 1.35
CA MET A 137 0.97 -1.90 1.31
C MET A 137 0.65 -0.41 1.18
N PHE A 138 -0.61 -0.14 0.85
CA PHE A 138 -1.15 1.21 0.92
C PHE A 138 -1.26 1.70 2.38
N GLY A 139 -1.07 3.00 2.58
CA GLY A 139 -1.19 3.62 3.90
C GLY A 139 0.07 3.57 4.77
N LEU A 140 1.04 2.71 4.50
CA LEU A 140 2.33 2.70 5.19
C LEU A 140 3.22 3.83 4.66
N GLY A 141 3.72 4.68 5.53
CA GLY A 141 4.40 5.93 5.17
C GLY A 141 5.51 5.82 4.12
N PRO A 142 6.44 4.87 4.22
CA PRO A 142 7.52 4.71 3.25
C PRO A 142 7.13 4.03 1.93
N SER A 143 5.91 3.50 1.78
CA SER A 143 5.52 2.62 0.66
C SER A 143 5.73 3.27 -0.71
N ALA A 144 5.24 4.48 -0.92
CA ALA A 144 5.37 5.17 -2.20
C ALA A 144 6.84 5.44 -2.56
N ARG A 145 7.66 5.85 -1.55
CA ARG A 145 9.09 6.06 -1.75
C ARG A 145 9.82 4.77 -2.08
N LEU A 146 9.50 3.69 -1.36
CA LEU A 146 10.10 2.37 -1.59
C LEU A 146 9.79 1.87 -3.00
N PHE A 147 8.52 1.91 -3.39
CA PHE A 147 8.09 1.52 -4.73
C PHE A 147 8.79 2.33 -5.82
N THR A 148 8.83 3.67 -5.68
CA THR A 148 9.54 4.54 -6.62
C THR A 148 11.02 4.16 -6.77
N LYS A 149 11.68 3.79 -5.67
CA LYS A 149 13.08 3.35 -5.71
C LYS A 149 13.27 2.00 -6.42
N VAL A 150 12.37 1.04 -6.18
CA VAL A 150 12.40 -0.27 -6.82
C VAL A 150 12.11 -0.15 -8.32
N LEU A 151 11.17 0.72 -8.69
CA LEU A 151 10.80 0.93 -10.09
C LEU A 151 11.83 1.75 -10.88
N ALA A 152 12.61 2.60 -10.22
CA ALA A 152 13.56 3.50 -10.88
C ALA A 152 14.57 2.83 -11.83
N PRO A 153 15.20 1.69 -11.50
CA PRO A 153 16.08 0.98 -12.42
C PRO A 153 15.35 0.49 -13.68
N VAL A 154 14.13 -0.03 -13.51
CA VAL A 154 13.29 -0.51 -14.62
C VAL A 154 12.94 0.64 -15.56
N VAL A 155 12.46 1.76 -15.02
CA VAL A 155 12.15 2.96 -15.81
C VAL A 155 13.39 3.48 -16.54
N ARG A 156 14.56 3.46 -15.89
CA ARG A 156 15.84 3.86 -16.52
C ARG A 156 16.22 2.95 -17.67
N PHE A 157 16.10 1.65 -17.48
CA PHE A 157 16.36 0.66 -18.53
C PHE A 157 15.43 0.86 -19.73
N LEU A 158 14.11 0.97 -19.47
CA LEU A 158 13.11 1.15 -20.53
C LEU A 158 13.29 2.46 -21.30
N ARG A 159 13.63 3.55 -20.63
CA ARG A 159 13.97 4.82 -21.31
C ARG A 159 15.10 4.65 -22.32
N LYS A 160 16.13 3.90 -21.92
CA LYS A 160 17.28 3.63 -22.81
C LYS A 160 16.92 2.69 -23.95
N ALA A 161 16.23 1.59 -23.65
CA ALA A 161 15.89 0.56 -24.62
C ALA A 161 14.88 1.06 -25.67
N LEU A 162 13.87 1.81 -25.25
CA LEU A 162 12.81 2.31 -26.12
C LEU A 162 13.08 3.71 -26.68
N LYS A 163 14.17 4.36 -26.28
CA LYS A 163 14.47 5.78 -26.59
C LYS A 163 13.28 6.72 -26.33
N ALA A 164 12.46 6.39 -25.33
CA ALA A 164 11.22 7.04 -25.02
C ALA A 164 11.31 7.87 -23.73
N LEU A 165 10.55 8.98 -23.68
CA LEU A 165 10.33 9.71 -22.44
C LEU A 165 9.32 8.92 -21.59
N MET A 166 9.76 8.37 -20.48
CA MET A 166 8.93 7.61 -19.56
C MET A 166 8.90 8.30 -18.20
N VAL A 167 7.73 8.35 -17.59
CA VAL A 167 7.50 8.98 -16.30
C VAL A 167 6.82 7.99 -15.39
N GLY A 168 7.33 7.82 -14.17
CA GLY A 168 6.64 7.13 -13.10
C GLY A 168 6.10 8.14 -12.08
N TYR A 169 4.86 7.97 -11.63
CA TYR A 169 4.21 8.80 -10.62
C TYR A 169 3.43 7.94 -9.62
#